data_8954de96309bbce990ccf1b400231fe8
#
_entry.id   8954de96309bbce990ccf1b400231fe8
#
_cell.length_a   1.000
_cell.length_b   1.000
_cell.length_c   1.000
_cell.angle_alpha   90.00
_cell.angle_beta   90.00
_cell.angle_gamma   90.00
#
_symmetry.space_group_name_H-M   'P 1'
#
loop_
_entity.id
_entity.type
_entity.pdbx_description
1 polymer ?
#
loop_
_entity_poly.entity_id
_entity_poly.type
_entity_poly.pdbx_seq_one_letter_code
_entity_poly.pdbx_strand_id
1 'polypeptide(L)'
;MIGVDYVRRMALYNRWQNENLYGAADGLTDEERQRERGAFFGSIHRTMCHLLWADQTWMSRFRDTPPPVPLAELTGQYRDWTSLKSRRRDFDAEIVGWVDGINADWLAGTHTHFSPSLGREMSAPRWLLVSHFFNHQTHHRGQVHCMLTQAGRKPADTDLPMMPG
;
A
#
# COMPACT_ATOMS: atom_id res chain seq x y z
N MET A 1 12.37 -1.50 -18.66
CA MET A 1 12.73 -1.65 -17.23
C MET A 1 12.52 -0.29 -16.56
N ILE A 2 11.95 -0.25 -15.33
CA ILE A 2 11.83 1.01 -14.57
C ILE A 2 13.21 1.42 -14.01
N GLY A 3 13.43 2.73 -13.83
CA GLY A 3 14.66 3.26 -13.21
C GLY A 3 14.45 3.64 -11.74
N VAL A 4 15.55 3.91 -11.03
CA VAL A 4 15.53 4.30 -9.60
C VAL A 4 14.69 5.56 -9.37
N ASP A 5 14.76 6.55 -10.28
CA ASP A 5 13.99 7.79 -10.17
C ASP A 5 12.48 7.55 -10.25
N TYR A 6 12.04 6.57 -11.07
CA TYR A 6 10.65 6.13 -11.09
C TYR A 6 10.24 5.54 -9.73
N VAL A 7 11.07 4.66 -9.14
CA VAL A 7 10.79 4.05 -7.83
C VAL A 7 10.68 5.12 -6.75
N ARG A 8 11.60 6.08 -6.75
CA ARG A 8 11.59 7.22 -5.81
C ARG A 8 10.32 8.06 -5.96
N ARG A 9 9.96 8.40 -7.18
CA ARG A 9 8.74 9.17 -7.47
C ARG A 9 7.50 8.43 -7.02
N MET A 10 7.40 7.13 -7.27
CA MET A 10 6.25 6.31 -6.89
C MET A 10 6.15 6.09 -5.38
N ALA A 11 7.25 6.02 -4.66
CA ALA A 11 7.23 5.96 -3.18
C ALA A 11 6.67 7.26 -2.57
N LEU A 12 7.09 8.42 -3.08
CA LEU A 12 6.54 9.72 -2.68
C LEU A 12 5.06 9.84 -3.04
N TYR A 13 4.69 9.41 -4.25
CA TYR A 13 3.30 9.40 -4.71
C TYR A 13 2.43 8.50 -3.83
N ASN A 14 2.92 7.31 -3.45
CA ASN A 14 2.20 6.41 -2.54
C ASN A 14 1.92 7.08 -1.19
N ARG A 15 2.92 7.73 -0.59
CA ARG A 15 2.77 8.47 0.67
C ARG A 15 1.72 9.58 0.53
N TRP A 16 1.84 10.43 -0.48
CA TRP A 16 0.90 11.52 -0.74
C TRP A 16 -0.54 11.02 -0.91
N GLN A 17 -0.75 9.94 -1.68
CA GLN A 17 -2.08 9.38 -1.89
C GLN A 17 -2.65 8.70 -0.65
N ASN A 18 -1.82 8.08 0.19
CA ASN A 18 -2.28 7.55 1.46
C ASN A 18 -2.70 8.69 2.41
N GLU A 19 -1.91 9.75 2.52
CA GLU A 19 -2.27 10.95 3.30
C GLU A 19 -3.62 11.53 2.84
N ASN A 20 -3.85 11.63 1.54
CA ASN A 20 -5.11 12.08 0.95
C ASN A 20 -6.29 11.19 1.35
N LEU A 21 -6.19 9.88 1.15
CA LEU A 21 -7.31 8.95 1.42
C LEU A 21 -7.60 8.82 2.92
N TYR A 22 -6.57 8.74 3.77
CA TYR A 22 -6.74 8.70 5.22
C TYR A 22 -7.33 10.01 5.74
N GLY A 23 -6.90 11.16 5.20
CA GLY A 23 -7.48 12.47 5.53
C GLY A 23 -8.96 12.58 5.15
N ALA A 24 -9.34 12.09 3.98
CA ALA A 24 -10.75 12.03 3.57
C ALA A 24 -11.58 11.10 4.47
N ALA A 25 -10.99 9.96 4.88
CA ALA A 25 -11.64 8.98 5.76
C ALA A 25 -11.77 9.45 7.22
N ASP A 26 -10.96 10.40 7.69
CA ASP A 26 -11.05 10.99 9.03
C ASP A 26 -12.43 11.63 9.29
N GLY A 27 -13.09 12.13 8.26
CA GLY A 27 -14.43 12.71 8.38
C GLY A 27 -15.57 11.69 8.49
N LEU A 28 -15.28 10.38 8.48
CA LEU A 28 -16.26 9.31 8.65
C LEU A 28 -16.24 8.79 10.09
N THR A 29 -17.37 8.28 10.58
CA THR A 29 -17.43 7.51 11.82
C THR A 29 -16.78 6.13 11.64
N ASP A 30 -16.44 5.45 12.74
CA ASP A 30 -15.91 4.08 12.68
C ASP A 30 -16.91 3.12 12.03
N GLU A 31 -18.20 3.29 12.31
CA GLU A 31 -19.26 2.50 11.67
C GLU A 31 -19.27 2.69 10.16
N GLU A 32 -19.17 3.93 9.69
CA GLU A 32 -19.14 4.24 8.26
C GLU A 32 -17.89 3.71 7.56
N ARG A 33 -16.72 3.77 8.21
CA ARG A 33 -15.49 3.19 7.69
C ARG A 33 -15.54 1.66 7.59
N GLN A 34 -16.27 1.00 8.50
CA GLN A 34 -16.41 -0.45 8.56
C GLN A 34 -17.63 -0.97 7.80
N ARG A 35 -18.52 -0.09 7.33
CA ARG A 35 -19.73 -0.46 6.58
C ARG A 35 -19.37 -1.24 5.32
N GLU A 36 -20.08 -2.37 5.08
CA GLU A 36 -19.98 -3.13 3.85
C GLU A 36 -20.43 -2.30 2.63
N ARG A 37 -19.58 -2.25 1.59
CA ARG A 37 -19.79 -1.45 0.37
C ARG A 37 -19.62 -2.24 -0.92
N GLY A 38 -19.59 -3.57 -0.87
CA GLY A 38 -19.47 -4.44 -2.03
C GLY A 38 -18.08 -4.46 -2.69
N ALA A 39 -17.05 -3.89 -2.07
CA ALA A 39 -15.67 -4.01 -2.53
C ALA A 39 -15.09 -5.39 -2.13
N PHE A 40 -13.99 -5.81 -2.77
CA PHE A 40 -13.37 -7.13 -2.51
C PHE A 40 -13.09 -7.39 -1.03
N PHE A 41 -12.60 -6.39 -0.28
CA PHE A 41 -12.41 -6.47 1.17
C PHE A 41 -13.58 -5.91 1.99
N GLY A 42 -14.70 -5.63 1.35
CA GLY A 42 -15.96 -5.23 1.96
C GLY A 42 -16.01 -3.75 2.34
N SER A 43 -15.06 -3.21 3.06
CA SER A 43 -15.12 -1.87 3.64
C SER A 43 -13.87 -1.03 3.41
N ILE A 44 -13.99 0.29 3.62
CA ILE A 44 -12.87 1.24 3.60
C ILE A 44 -11.76 0.77 4.57
N HIS A 45 -12.14 0.51 5.83
CA HIS A 45 -11.19 0.12 6.87
C HIS A 45 -10.44 -1.17 6.52
N ARG A 46 -11.16 -2.22 6.10
CA ARG A 46 -10.55 -3.50 5.75
C ARG A 46 -9.65 -3.41 4.52
N THR A 47 -10.04 -2.61 3.52
CA THR A 47 -9.20 -2.38 2.34
C THR A 47 -7.91 -1.66 2.70
N MET A 48 -7.98 -0.67 3.61
CA MET A 48 -6.78 0.02 4.11
C MET A 48 -5.87 -0.88 4.96
N CYS A 49 -6.45 -1.76 5.79
CA CYS A 49 -5.69 -2.81 6.50
C CYS A 49 -4.99 -3.75 5.51
N HIS A 50 -5.69 -4.18 4.45
CA HIS A 50 -5.09 -5.02 3.40
C HIS A 50 -3.93 -4.32 2.69
N LEU A 51 -4.09 -3.04 2.35
CA LEU A 51 -3.01 -2.25 1.74
C LEU A 51 -1.76 -2.21 2.63
N LEU A 52 -1.93 -1.91 3.91
CA LEU A 52 -0.82 -1.90 4.86
C LEU A 52 -0.15 -3.27 4.97
N TRP A 53 -0.94 -4.32 5.09
CA TRP A 53 -0.45 -5.69 5.17
C TRP A 53 0.32 -6.12 3.92
N ALA A 54 -0.23 -5.83 2.74
CA ALA A 54 0.38 -6.19 1.47
C ALA A 54 1.71 -5.44 1.25
N ASP A 55 1.73 -4.15 1.61
CA ASP A 55 2.95 -3.35 1.55
C ASP A 55 4.03 -3.89 2.49
N GLN A 56 3.67 -4.25 3.73
CA GLN A 56 4.58 -4.89 4.67
C GLN A 56 5.10 -6.24 4.14
N THR A 57 4.22 -7.02 3.52
CA THR A 57 4.60 -8.31 2.91
C THR A 57 5.59 -8.15 1.76
N TRP A 58 5.37 -7.17 0.88
CA TRP A 58 6.31 -6.91 -0.22
C TRP A 58 7.63 -6.32 0.28
N MET A 59 7.56 -5.39 1.23
CA MET A 59 8.77 -4.81 1.82
C MET A 59 9.60 -5.83 2.58
N SER A 60 8.97 -6.80 3.27
CA SER A 60 9.71 -7.90 3.91
C SER A 60 10.48 -8.75 2.89
N ARG A 61 9.87 -9.03 1.74
CA ARG A 61 10.53 -9.73 0.63
C ARG A 61 11.70 -8.93 0.04
N PHE A 62 11.50 -7.63 -0.20
CA PHE A 62 12.55 -6.77 -0.77
C PHE A 62 13.73 -6.54 0.17
N ARG A 63 13.51 -6.64 1.47
CA ARG A 63 14.52 -6.44 2.53
C ARG A 63 15.06 -7.75 3.12
N ASP A 64 14.56 -8.90 2.67
CA ASP A 64 14.88 -10.22 3.26
C ASP A 64 14.64 -10.25 4.78
N THR A 65 13.52 -9.70 5.24
CA THR A 65 13.10 -9.66 6.64
C THR A 65 11.89 -10.59 6.87
N PRO A 66 11.58 -10.96 8.13
CA PRO A 66 10.40 -11.76 8.43
C PRO A 66 9.11 -11.12 7.90
N PRO A 67 8.15 -11.91 7.38
CA PRO A 67 6.86 -11.40 6.92
C PRO A 67 6.05 -10.84 8.09
N PRO A 68 5.08 -9.95 7.82
CA PRO A 68 4.14 -9.49 8.83
C PRO A 68 3.27 -10.66 9.31
N VAL A 69 2.54 -10.44 10.42
CA VAL A 69 1.49 -11.35 10.88
C VAL A 69 0.43 -11.57 9.80
N PRO A 70 -0.35 -12.69 9.84
CA PRO A 70 -1.43 -12.91 8.89
C PRO A 70 -2.43 -11.73 8.83
N LEU A 71 -3.03 -11.48 7.66
CA LEU A 71 -3.95 -10.34 7.45
C LEU A 71 -5.09 -10.28 8.48
N ALA A 72 -5.67 -11.42 8.84
CA ALA A 72 -6.76 -11.46 9.83
C ALA A 72 -6.29 -10.96 11.20
N GLU A 73 -5.08 -11.31 11.62
CA GLU A 73 -4.47 -10.86 12.87
C GLU A 73 -4.12 -9.37 12.79
N LEU A 74 -3.53 -8.91 11.70
CA LEU A 74 -3.21 -7.50 11.48
C LEU A 74 -4.49 -6.64 11.52
N THR A 75 -5.57 -7.10 10.89
CA THR A 75 -6.87 -6.41 10.95
C THR A 75 -7.40 -6.33 12.38
N GLY A 76 -7.15 -7.36 13.19
CA GLY A 76 -7.46 -7.36 14.63
C GLY A 76 -6.64 -6.35 15.43
N GLN A 77 -5.34 -6.23 15.12
CA GLN A 77 -4.42 -5.27 15.76
C GLN A 77 -4.79 -3.81 15.45
N TYR A 78 -5.23 -3.54 14.22
CA TYR A 78 -5.56 -2.19 13.75
C TYR A 78 -7.08 -1.97 13.63
N ARG A 79 -7.85 -2.44 14.63
CA ARG A 79 -9.29 -2.11 14.74
C ARG A 79 -9.50 -0.61 14.99
N ASP A 80 -8.63 -0.02 15.80
CA ASP A 80 -8.64 1.41 16.07
C ASP A 80 -8.12 2.19 14.86
N TRP A 81 -8.90 3.17 14.43
CA TRP A 81 -8.59 4.01 13.27
C TRP A 81 -7.28 4.79 13.44
N THR A 82 -7.08 5.35 14.64
CA THR A 82 -5.88 6.16 14.93
C THR A 82 -4.61 5.31 14.83
N SER A 83 -4.64 4.11 15.36
CA SER A 83 -3.53 3.15 15.30
C SER A 83 -3.21 2.74 13.86
N LEU A 84 -4.24 2.42 13.05
CA LEU A 84 -4.07 2.10 11.63
C LEU A 84 -3.43 3.26 10.86
N LYS A 85 -3.96 4.47 11.06
CA LYS A 85 -3.47 5.70 10.41
C LYS A 85 -2.02 6.00 10.81
N SER A 86 -1.69 5.92 12.10
CA SER A 86 -0.32 6.13 12.58
C SER A 86 0.64 5.14 11.95
N ARG A 87 0.30 3.84 11.97
CA ARG A 87 1.16 2.81 11.39
C ARG A 87 1.32 3.00 9.88
N ARG A 88 0.26 3.41 9.16
CA ARG A 88 0.37 3.71 7.73
C ARG A 88 1.36 4.83 7.44
N ARG A 89 1.25 5.94 8.16
CA ARG A 89 2.16 7.08 8.03
C ARG A 89 3.62 6.67 8.28
N ASP A 90 3.87 5.94 9.35
CA ASP A 90 5.22 5.50 9.72
C ASP A 90 5.77 4.54 8.64
N PHE A 91 4.92 3.64 8.12
CA PHE A 91 5.32 2.69 7.07
C PHE A 91 5.55 3.37 5.72
N ASP A 92 4.82 4.43 5.38
CA ASP A 92 5.11 5.23 4.19
C ASP A 92 6.49 5.89 4.27
N ALA A 93 6.89 6.37 5.45
CA ALA A 93 8.23 6.88 5.66
C ALA A 93 9.30 5.78 5.52
N GLU A 94 9.02 4.54 5.98
CA GLU A 94 9.89 3.39 5.78
C GLU A 94 10.06 3.04 4.28
N ILE A 95 8.98 3.10 3.49
CA ILE A 95 9.03 2.86 2.03
C ILE A 95 9.88 3.95 1.35
N VAL A 96 9.68 5.22 1.69
CA VAL A 96 10.48 6.32 1.13
C VAL A 96 11.96 6.16 1.48
N GLY A 97 12.30 5.86 2.74
CA GLY A 97 13.69 5.64 3.16
C GLY A 97 14.34 4.40 2.52
N TRP A 98 13.55 3.36 2.24
CA TRP A 98 14.07 2.16 1.56
C TRP A 98 14.58 2.46 0.15
N VAL A 99 13.95 3.37 -0.57
CA VAL A 99 14.34 3.70 -1.95
C VAL A 99 15.74 4.30 -2.02
N ASP A 100 16.22 4.95 -0.98
CA ASP A 100 17.58 5.53 -0.94
C ASP A 100 18.68 4.46 -1.01
N GLY A 101 18.36 3.22 -0.61
CA GLY A 101 19.25 2.06 -0.73
C GLY A 101 19.16 1.30 -2.06
N ILE A 102 18.27 1.71 -2.99
CA ILE A 102 18.08 1.02 -4.27
C ILE A 102 19.01 1.62 -5.34
N ASN A 103 19.62 0.74 -6.12
CA ASN A 103 20.37 1.11 -7.31
C ASN A 103 19.92 0.31 -8.55
N ALA A 104 20.47 0.65 -9.71
CA ALA A 104 20.11 -0.01 -10.98
C ALA A 104 20.43 -1.50 -10.99
N ASP A 105 21.54 -1.92 -10.38
CA ASP A 105 21.96 -3.31 -10.33
C ASP A 105 21.00 -4.15 -9.46
N TRP A 106 20.54 -3.58 -8.34
CA TRP A 106 19.53 -4.22 -7.51
C TRP A 106 18.22 -4.42 -8.29
N LEU A 107 17.75 -3.40 -9.03
CA LEU A 107 16.54 -3.48 -9.85
C LEU A 107 16.66 -4.49 -11.00
N ALA A 108 17.84 -4.61 -11.60
CA ALA A 108 18.11 -5.57 -12.68
C ALA A 108 18.16 -7.02 -12.20
N GLY A 109 18.39 -7.25 -10.91
CA GLY A 109 18.47 -8.58 -10.31
C GLY A 109 17.12 -9.28 -10.24
N THR A 110 17.18 -10.56 -9.88
CA THR A 110 16.01 -11.43 -9.68
C THR A 110 15.74 -11.60 -8.19
N HIS A 111 14.47 -11.73 -7.82
CA HIS A 111 14.03 -12.11 -6.47
C HIS A 111 13.19 -13.37 -6.54
N THR A 112 13.49 -14.32 -5.65
CA THR A 112 12.72 -15.57 -5.50
C THR A 112 12.08 -15.59 -4.12
N HIS A 113 10.80 -15.93 -4.06
CA HIS A 113 10.07 -16.06 -2.81
C HIS A 113 9.01 -17.17 -2.91
N PHE A 114 8.67 -17.77 -1.79
CA PHE A 114 7.53 -18.67 -1.72
C PHE A 114 6.22 -17.90 -1.77
N SER A 115 5.31 -18.31 -2.67
CA SER A 115 3.96 -17.74 -2.80
C SER A 115 2.96 -18.66 -2.09
N PRO A 116 2.41 -18.29 -0.92
CA PRO A 116 1.43 -19.12 -0.22
C PRO A 116 0.15 -19.34 -1.04
N SER A 117 -0.28 -18.36 -1.82
CA SER A 117 -1.48 -18.46 -2.66
C SER A 117 -1.32 -19.43 -3.83
N LEU A 118 -0.10 -19.64 -4.31
CA LEU A 118 0.21 -20.58 -5.40
C LEU A 118 0.84 -21.89 -4.89
N GLY A 119 1.20 -21.97 -3.61
CA GLY A 119 1.84 -23.14 -3.00
C GLY A 119 3.21 -23.48 -3.58
N ARG A 120 3.93 -22.52 -4.21
CA ARG A 120 5.22 -22.73 -4.86
C ARG A 120 6.14 -21.54 -4.82
N GLU A 121 7.40 -21.76 -5.12
CA GLU A 121 8.35 -20.66 -5.35
C GLU A 121 8.01 -19.89 -6.64
N MET A 122 8.17 -18.58 -6.55
CA MET A 122 8.02 -17.62 -7.64
C MET A 122 9.32 -16.85 -7.77
N SER A 123 9.84 -16.78 -8.99
CA SER A 123 11.03 -16.01 -9.33
C SER A 123 10.71 -14.99 -10.42
N ALA A 124 11.07 -13.74 -10.20
CA ALA A 124 10.83 -12.68 -11.17
C ALA A 124 11.88 -11.56 -11.05
N PRO A 125 12.09 -10.77 -12.11
CA PRO A 125 12.94 -9.58 -12.04
C PRO A 125 12.43 -8.60 -10.97
N ARG A 126 13.34 -8.05 -10.17
CA ARG A 126 12.94 -7.09 -9.11
C ARG A 126 12.21 -5.88 -9.65
N TRP A 127 12.62 -5.34 -10.80
CA TRP A 127 11.90 -4.23 -11.43
C TRP A 127 10.42 -4.53 -11.69
N LEU A 128 10.08 -5.78 -12.06
CA LEU A 128 8.69 -6.21 -12.28
C LEU A 128 7.92 -6.28 -10.97
N LEU A 129 8.55 -6.84 -9.93
CA LEU A 129 7.94 -6.94 -8.59
C LEU A 129 7.72 -5.57 -7.95
N VAL A 130 8.64 -4.62 -8.14
CA VAL A 130 8.49 -3.23 -7.69
C VAL A 130 7.38 -2.53 -8.49
N SER A 131 7.27 -2.77 -9.79
CA SER A 131 6.15 -2.27 -10.59
C SER A 131 4.82 -2.84 -10.09
N HIS A 132 4.76 -4.14 -9.81
CA HIS A 132 3.58 -4.77 -9.21
C HIS A 132 3.22 -4.15 -7.86
N PHE A 133 4.19 -3.93 -6.99
CA PHE A 133 4.00 -3.30 -5.68
C PHE A 133 3.24 -1.97 -5.79
N PHE A 134 3.68 -1.06 -6.66
CA PHE A 134 3.00 0.22 -6.86
C PHE A 134 1.65 0.10 -7.59
N ASN A 135 1.53 -0.81 -8.55
CA ASN A 135 0.25 -1.07 -9.23
C ASN A 135 -0.80 -1.65 -8.28
N HIS A 136 -0.40 -2.55 -7.38
CA HIS A 136 -1.28 -3.10 -6.36
C HIS A 136 -1.80 -2.01 -5.42
N GLN A 137 -0.93 -1.11 -4.97
CA GLN A 137 -1.32 0.06 -4.17
C GLN A 137 -2.33 0.93 -4.91
N THR A 138 -2.07 1.27 -6.17
CA THR A 138 -2.95 2.11 -7.00
C THR A 138 -4.31 1.44 -7.19
N HIS A 139 -4.35 0.13 -7.44
CA HIS A 139 -5.60 -0.61 -7.60
C HIS A 139 -6.49 -0.52 -6.37
N HIS A 140 -5.96 -0.82 -5.19
CA HIS A 140 -6.76 -0.80 -3.96
C HIS A 140 -7.06 0.61 -3.45
N ARG A 141 -6.17 1.59 -3.70
CA ARG A 141 -6.50 3.00 -3.43
C ARG A 141 -7.66 3.48 -4.30
N GLY A 142 -7.75 3.05 -5.56
CA GLY A 142 -8.91 3.32 -6.41
C GLY A 142 -10.22 2.78 -5.82
N GLN A 143 -10.19 1.57 -5.23
CA GLN A 143 -11.35 1.02 -4.51
C GLN A 143 -11.73 1.86 -3.29
N VAL A 144 -10.74 2.25 -2.47
CA VAL A 144 -10.97 3.12 -1.30
C VAL A 144 -11.52 4.48 -1.73
N HIS A 145 -10.96 5.09 -2.78
CA HIS A 145 -11.43 6.36 -3.34
C HIS A 145 -12.90 6.28 -3.75
N CYS A 146 -13.29 5.23 -4.47
CA CYS A 146 -14.68 4.99 -4.87
C CYS A 146 -15.59 4.87 -3.65
N MET A 147 -15.22 4.08 -2.63
CA MET A 147 -16.02 3.92 -1.41
C MET A 147 -16.14 5.22 -0.60
N LEU A 148 -15.08 6.05 -0.55
CA LEU A 148 -15.12 7.37 0.09
C LEU A 148 -16.07 8.31 -0.64
N THR A 149 -16.04 8.33 -1.96
CA THR A 149 -16.96 9.14 -2.78
C THR A 149 -18.42 8.72 -2.56
N GLN A 150 -18.69 7.41 -2.53
CA GLN A 150 -20.01 6.87 -2.19
C GLN A 150 -20.47 7.23 -0.77
N ALA A 151 -19.53 7.42 0.15
CA ALA A 151 -19.80 7.87 1.51
C ALA A 151 -19.93 9.40 1.63
N GLY A 152 -19.99 10.13 0.51
CA GLY A 152 -20.11 11.60 0.49
C GLY A 152 -18.81 12.33 0.85
N ARG A 153 -17.66 11.64 0.85
CA ARG A 153 -16.36 12.29 1.05
C ARG A 153 -15.74 12.64 -0.30
N LYS A 154 -14.91 13.67 -0.31
CA LYS A 154 -14.24 14.13 -1.52
C LYS A 154 -12.73 14.05 -1.30
N PRO A 155 -12.07 12.93 -1.66
CA PRO A 155 -10.62 12.87 -1.71
C PRO A 155 -10.05 13.93 -2.66
N ALA A 156 -8.80 14.33 -2.45
CA ALA A 156 -8.11 15.26 -3.34
C ALA A 156 -7.61 14.58 -4.62
N ASP A 157 -6.86 15.31 -5.45
CA ASP A 157 -6.37 14.83 -6.75
C ASP A 157 -5.52 13.57 -6.64
N THR A 158 -5.62 12.74 -7.69
CA THR A 158 -4.86 11.48 -7.80
C THR A 158 -3.84 11.51 -8.94
N ASP A 159 -3.80 12.59 -9.71
CA ASP A 159 -2.94 12.68 -10.88
C ASP A 159 -1.48 12.89 -10.48
N LEU A 160 -0.62 12.00 -10.92
CA LEU A 160 0.81 12.02 -10.59
C LEU A 160 1.49 13.38 -10.89
N PRO A 161 1.19 14.09 -11.98
CA PRO A 161 1.75 15.42 -12.23
C PRO A 161 1.33 16.50 -11.23
N MET A 162 0.25 16.28 -10.47
CA MET A 162 -0.27 17.22 -9.46
C MET A 162 0.35 17.01 -8.07
N MET A 163 1.19 15.98 -7.92
CA MET A 163 1.87 15.73 -6.65
C MET A 163 2.79 16.93 -6.33
N PRO A 164 2.68 17.51 -5.12
CA PRO A 164 3.59 18.55 -4.67
C PRO A 164 5.06 18.12 -4.77
N GLY A 165 5.95 19.07 -5.10
CA GLY A 165 7.39 18.84 -5.25
C GLY A 165 8.12 18.58 -3.94
#